data_350d2c5f790aad09db66030a82351bc7
#
_entry.id   350d2c5f790aad09db66030a82351bc7
#
_cell.length_a   1.000
_cell.length_b   1.000
_cell.length_c   1.000
_cell.angle_alpha   90.00
_cell.angle_beta   90.00
_cell.angle_gamma   90.00
#
_symmetry.space_group_name_H-M   'P 1'
#
loop_
_entity.id
_entity.type
_entity.pdbx_description
1 polymer ?
#
loop_
_entity_poly.entity_id
_entity_poly.type
_entity_poly.pdbx_seq_one_letter_code
_entity_poly.pdbx_strand_id
1 'polypeptide(L)'
;MRLRLGPPRFWSTAFGALAVLSFAAGIPLSVLSDQAANLVIAGVIGLPSAAIGVLITRRQPGNPLGWLFLVSAVCQFIGTDGGGYALLAYHFGHHLPLASVALALDQIWGPSLVVFAVSILLFPDGRLSRFWRWVFRVYVVSFATLLVATAVAIAGALAAHPV
;
A
#
# COMPACT_ATOMS: atom_id res chain seq x y z
N MET A 1 -8.94 0.26 29.01
CA MET A 1 -10.02 0.62 28.06
C MET A 1 -9.91 -0.29 26.84
N ARG A 2 -10.68 -1.40 26.78
CA ARG A 2 -10.69 -2.29 25.61
C ARG A 2 -11.66 -1.68 24.61
N LEU A 3 -11.13 -1.05 23.55
CA LEU A 3 -11.93 -0.67 22.40
C LEU A 3 -12.61 -1.95 21.87
N ARG A 4 -13.92 -2.04 21.99
CA ARG A 4 -14.72 -3.08 21.32
C ARG A 4 -14.71 -2.77 19.82
N LEU A 5 -13.62 -3.13 19.16
CA LEU A 5 -13.61 -3.22 17.72
C LEU A 5 -14.69 -4.24 17.33
N GLY A 6 -15.57 -3.89 16.42
CA GLY A 6 -16.65 -4.76 15.97
C GLY A 6 -16.16 -6.15 15.52
N PRO A 7 -17.07 -7.09 15.19
CA PRO A 7 -16.67 -8.46 14.90
C PRO A 7 -15.64 -8.48 13.76
N PRO A 8 -14.60 -9.32 13.83
CA PRO A 8 -13.49 -9.36 12.87
C PRO A 8 -13.95 -9.54 11.41
N ARG A 9 -15.10 -10.14 11.20
CA ARG A 9 -15.74 -10.30 9.88
C ARG A 9 -16.17 -8.97 9.26
N PHE A 10 -16.63 -8.02 10.07
CA PHE A 10 -16.98 -6.68 9.59
C PHE A 10 -15.75 -5.96 9.06
N TRP A 11 -14.67 -5.93 9.83
CA TRP A 11 -13.43 -5.25 9.45
C TRP A 11 -12.77 -5.87 8.22
N SER A 12 -12.75 -7.21 8.09
CA SER A 12 -12.20 -7.87 6.91
C SER A 12 -12.98 -7.51 5.63
N THR A 13 -14.31 -7.41 5.74
CA THR A 13 -15.15 -6.98 4.62
C THR A 13 -14.93 -5.51 4.28
N ALA A 14 -14.82 -4.65 5.31
CA ALA A 14 -14.58 -3.22 5.13
C ALA A 14 -13.24 -2.95 4.42
N PHE A 15 -12.16 -3.61 4.85
CA PHE A 15 -10.85 -3.49 4.19
C PHE A 15 -10.86 -4.05 2.76
N GLY A 16 -11.53 -5.19 2.54
CA GLY A 16 -11.70 -5.75 1.21
C GLY A 16 -12.50 -4.83 0.28
N ALA A 17 -13.60 -4.25 0.78
CA ALA A 17 -14.38 -3.27 0.05
C ALA A 17 -13.58 -2.00 -0.25
N LEU A 18 -12.82 -1.50 0.72
CA LEU A 18 -11.92 -0.35 0.54
C LEU A 18 -10.91 -0.61 -0.57
N ALA A 19 -10.28 -1.79 -0.60
CA ALA A 19 -9.33 -2.15 -1.65
C ALA A 19 -9.99 -2.15 -3.04
N VAL A 20 -11.19 -2.71 -3.16
CA VAL A 20 -11.94 -2.73 -4.44
C VAL A 20 -12.38 -1.33 -4.85
N LEU A 21 -12.84 -0.51 -3.92
CA LEU A 21 -13.25 0.87 -4.19
C LEU A 21 -12.07 1.74 -4.61
N SER A 22 -10.91 1.62 -3.94
CA SER A 22 -9.68 2.31 -4.36
C SER A 22 -9.28 1.86 -5.77
N PHE A 23 -9.23 0.57 -6.05
CA PHE A 23 -8.94 0.09 -7.40
C PHE A 23 -9.89 0.66 -8.46
N ALA A 24 -11.19 0.71 -8.17
CA ALA A 24 -12.18 1.29 -9.07
C ALA A 24 -12.00 2.81 -9.27
N ALA A 25 -11.68 3.54 -8.20
CA ALA A 25 -11.37 4.97 -8.26
C ALA A 25 -10.08 5.25 -9.03
N GLY A 26 -9.11 4.34 -8.99
CA GLY A 26 -7.88 4.40 -9.76
C GLY A 26 -8.07 4.29 -11.27
N ILE A 27 -9.17 3.67 -11.76
CA ILE A 27 -9.41 3.51 -13.21
C ILE A 27 -9.46 4.86 -13.95
N PRO A 28 -10.38 5.77 -13.63
CA PRO A 28 -10.42 7.07 -14.32
C PRO A 28 -9.15 7.88 -14.06
N LEU A 29 -8.59 7.79 -12.87
CA LEU A 29 -7.39 8.52 -12.49
C LEU A 29 -6.17 8.07 -13.32
N SER A 30 -6.00 6.77 -13.53
CA SER A 30 -4.90 6.20 -14.31
C SER A 30 -5.01 6.53 -15.80
N VAL A 31 -6.23 6.62 -16.33
CA VAL A 31 -6.47 7.04 -17.73
C VAL A 31 -6.11 8.51 -17.91
N LEU A 32 -6.54 9.37 -16.99
CA LEU A 32 -6.28 10.81 -17.05
C LEU A 32 -4.80 11.16 -16.81
N SER A 33 -4.07 10.37 -16.02
CA SER A 33 -2.65 10.58 -15.72
C SER A 33 -1.69 9.79 -16.63
N ASP A 34 -2.20 9.08 -17.62
CA ASP A 34 -1.42 8.17 -18.49
C ASP A 34 -0.64 7.09 -17.72
N GLN A 35 -1.22 6.61 -16.61
CA GLN A 35 -0.63 5.62 -15.69
C GLN A 35 -1.35 4.26 -15.73
N ALA A 36 -1.99 3.92 -16.85
CA ALA A 36 -2.77 2.68 -16.97
C ALA A 36 -1.94 1.42 -16.66
N ALA A 37 -0.65 1.40 -17.05
CA ALA A 37 0.25 0.29 -16.76
C ALA A 37 0.46 0.09 -15.25
N ASN A 38 0.60 1.18 -14.48
CA ASN A 38 0.78 1.12 -13.03
C ASN A 38 -0.47 0.57 -12.34
N LEU A 39 -1.66 0.96 -12.79
CA LEU A 39 -2.91 0.42 -12.26
C LEU A 39 -3.05 -1.08 -12.56
N VAL A 40 -2.68 -1.53 -13.76
CA VAL A 40 -2.69 -2.96 -14.12
C VAL A 40 -1.76 -3.75 -13.19
N ILE A 41 -0.53 -3.27 -12.98
CA ILE A 41 0.44 -3.90 -12.08
C ILE A 41 -0.11 -3.94 -10.64
N ALA A 42 -0.64 -2.82 -10.15
CA ALA A 42 -1.26 -2.75 -8.84
C ALA A 42 -2.45 -3.72 -8.72
N GLY A 43 -3.28 -3.84 -9.75
CA GLY A 43 -4.41 -4.76 -9.81
C GLY A 43 -4.00 -6.23 -9.76
N VAL A 44 -2.96 -6.61 -10.52
CA VAL A 44 -2.44 -7.99 -10.55
C VAL A 44 -1.91 -8.43 -9.17
N ILE A 45 -1.33 -7.53 -8.40
CA ILE A 45 -0.82 -7.82 -7.05
C ILE A 45 -1.90 -7.61 -5.98
N GLY A 46 -2.60 -6.49 -6.05
CA GLY A 46 -3.51 -6.04 -4.99
C GLY A 46 -4.82 -6.83 -4.94
N LEU A 47 -5.46 -7.12 -6.07
CA LEU A 47 -6.74 -7.83 -6.06
C LEU A 47 -6.64 -9.26 -5.51
N PRO A 48 -5.67 -10.10 -5.94
CA PRO A 48 -5.48 -11.41 -5.32
C PRO A 48 -5.13 -11.30 -3.83
N SER A 49 -4.30 -10.32 -3.45
CA SER A 49 -3.95 -10.08 -2.05
C SER A 49 -5.19 -9.72 -1.22
N ALA A 50 -6.06 -8.84 -1.71
CA ALA A 50 -7.31 -8.51 -1.05
C ALA A 50 -8.23 -9.73 -0.92
N ALA A 51 -8.39 -10.53 -1.97
CA ALA A 51 -9.23 -11.72 -1.97
C ALA A 51 -8.73 -12.77 -0.96
N ILE A 52 -7.43 -13.09 -0.99
CA ILE A 52 -6.78 -14.01 -0.05
C ILE A 52 -6.89 -13.47 1.37
N GLY A 53 -6.64 -12.19 1.58
CA GLY A 53 -6.71 -11.55 2.87
C GLY A 53 -8.12 -11.63 3.49
N VAL A 54 -9.16 -11.34 2.71
CA VAL A 54 -10.57 -11.51 3.15
C VAL A 54 -10.87 -12.97 3.48
N LEU A 55 -10.42 -13.91 2.64
CA LEU A 55 -10.68 -15.33 2.85
C LEU A 55 -10.04 -15.84 4.14
N ILE A 56 -8.77 -15.50 4.38
CA ILE A 56 -8.04 -15.92 5.58
C ILE A 56 -8.66 -15.28 6.83
N THR A 57 -8.89 -13.97 6.84
CA THR A 57 -9.44 -13.27 8.01
C THR A 57 -10.85 -13.71 8.36
N ARG A 58 -11.66 -14.11 7.38
CA ARG A 58 -13.00 -14.69 7.63
C ARG A 58 -12.94 -16.07 8.23
N ARG A 59 -12.01 -16.92 7.78
CA ARG A 59 -11.86 -18.30 8.27
C ARG A 59 -11.04 -18.39 9.55
N GLN A 60 -10.01 -17.55 9.67
CA GLN A 60 -9.04 -17.56 10.77
C GLN A 60 -8.79 -16.11 11.23
N PRO A 61 -9.71 -15.50 11.98
CA PRO A 61 -9.63 -14.08 12.36
C PRO A 61 -8.42 -13.73 13.24
N GLY A 62 -7.84 -14.70 13.92
CA GLY A 62 -6.60 -14.56 14.70
C GLY A 62 -5.32 -14.71 13.89
N ASN A 63 -5.40 -15.05 12.59
CA ASN A 63 -4.23 -15.22 11.75
C ASN A 63 -3.77 -13.85 11.21
N PRO A 64 -2.55 -13.38 11.56
CA PRO A 64 -2.05 -12.09 11.13
C PRO A 64 -1.84 -12.01 9.61
N LEU A 65 -1.61 -13.15 8.92
CA LEU A 65 -1.38 -13.18 7.48
C LEU A 65 -2.53 -12.57 6.69
N GLY A 66 -3.78 -12.87 7.05
CA GLY A 66 -4.93 -12.31 6.37
C GLY A 66 -4.98 -10.78 6.46
N TRP A 67 -4.64 -10.23 7.62
CA TRP A 67 -4.58 -8.78 7.83
C TRP A 67 -3.41 -8.14 7.08
N LEU A 68 -2.26 -8.80 7.02
CA LEU A 68 -1.11 -8.32 6.26
C LEU A 68 -1.43 -8.22 4.76
N PHE A 69 -2.09 -9.25 4.20
CA PHE A 69 -2.53 -9.21 2.80
C PHE A 69 -3.54 -8.09 2.53
N LEU A 70 -4.50 -7.86 3.43
CA LEU A 70 -5.47 -6.77 3.29
C LEU A 70 -4.80 -5.40 3.35
N VAL A 71 -3.91 -5.18 4.33
CA VAL A 71 -3.17 -3.92 4.46
C VAL A 71 -2.30 -3.68 3.23
N SER A 72 -1.59 -4.71 2.75
CA SER A 72 -0.78 -4.60 1.54
C SER A 72 -1.61 -4.18 0.33
N ALA A 73 -2.78 -4.80 0.11
CA ALA A 73 -3.67 -4.47 -1.01
C ALA A 73 -4.17 -3.02 -0.94
N VAL A 74 -4.62 -2.58 0.25
CA VAL A 74 -5.11 -1.20 0.45
C VAL A 74 -3.99 -0.19 0.23
N CYS A 75 -2.80 -0.42 0.80
CA CYS A 75 -1.65 0.46 0.61
C CYS A 75 -1.22 0.54 -0.86
N GLN A 76 -1.24 -0.59 -1.58
CA GLN A 76 -0.90 -0.65 -2.99
C GLN A 76 -1.82 0.25 -3.82
N PHE A 77 -3.14 0.16 -3.63
CA PHE A 77 -4.09 0.96 -4.39
C PHE A 77 -4.05 2.44 -4.00
N ILE A 78 -4.03 2.75 -2.70
CA ILE A 78 -3.92 4.15 -2.23
C ILE A 78 -2.64 4.80 -2.74
N GLY A 79 -1.51 4.07 -2.77
CA GLY A 79 -0.26 4.58 -3.33
C GLY A 79 -0.39 4.86 -4.83
N THR A 80 -0.92 3.92 -5.60
CA THR A 80 -1.14 4.10 -7.04
C THR A 80 -2.07 5.28 -7.35
N ASP A 81 -3.16 5.43 -6.60
CA ASP A 81 -4.10 6.53 -6.74
C ASP A 81 -3.45 7.88 -6.37
N GLY A 82 -2.65 7.89 -5.30
CA GLY A 82 -1.86 9.06 -4.88
C GLY A 82 -0.89 9.52 -5.96
N GLY A 83 -0.17 8.58 -6.57
CA GLY A 83 0.76 8.86 -7.68
C GLY A 83 0.06 9.44 -8.90
N GLY A 84 -1.06 8.85 -9.33
CA GLY A 84 -1.87 9.35 -10.43
C GLY A 84 -2.41 10.76 -10.17
N TYR A 85 -2.91 11.00 -8.96
CA TYR A 85 -3.42 12.32 -8.56
C TYR A 85 -2.30 13.38 -8.49
N ALA A 86 -1.14 13.04 -7.95
CA ALA A 86 0.01 13.91 -7.89
C ALA A 86 0.51 14.29 -9.29
N LEU A 87 0.54 13.34 -10.24
CA LEU A 87 0.88 13.60 -11.63
C LEU A 87 -0.09 14.58 -12.30
N LEU A 88 -1.39 14.42 -12.09
CA LEU A 88 -2.39 15.36 -12.61
C LEU A 88 -2.16 16.78 -12.08
N ALA A 89 -1.81 16.91 -10.80
CA ALA A 89 -1.59 18.20 -10.18
C ALA A 89 -0.27 18.87 -10.64
N TYR A 90 0.84 18.12 -10.60
CA TYR A 90 2.16 18.71 -10.79
C TYR A 90 2.68 18.65 -12.23
N HIS A 91 2.38 17.57 -12.96
CA HIS A 91 2.87 17.39 -14.33
C HIS A 91 1.91 17.97 -15.36
N PHE A 92 0.61 17.76 -15.18
CA PHE A 92 -0.41 18.28 -16.10
C PHE A 92 -0.93 19.67 -15.71
N GLY A 93 -0.42 20.25 -14.61
CA GLY A 93 -0.73 21.62 -14.20
C GLY A 93 -2.15 21.86 -13.70
N HIS A 94 -2.87 20.82 -13.31
CA HIS A 94 -4.19 20.98 -12.71
C HIS A 94 -4.07 21.49 -11.27
N HIS A 95 -4.75 22.59 -10.94
CA HIS A 95 -4.81 23.10 -9.57
C HIS A 95 -5.70 22.23 -8.69
N LEU A 96 -5.18 21.07 -8.27
CA LEU A 96 -5.91 20.13 -7.44
C LEU A 96 -5.60 20.34 -5.95
N PRO A 97 -6.62 20.32 -5.07
CA PRO A 97 -6.39 20.43 -3.64
C PRO A 97 -5.66 19.19 -3.12
N LEU A 98 -4.90 19.35 -2.04
CA LEU A 98 -4.20 18.23 -1.37
C LEU A 98 -3.17 17.47 -2.24
N ALA A 99 -2.64 18.10 -3.30
CA ALA A 99 -1.64 17.48 -4.17
C ALA A 99 -0.39 17.01 -3.40
N SER A 100 0.06 17.76 -2.40
CA SER A 100 1.18 17.37 -1.53
C SER A 100 0.87 16.13 -0.67
N VAL A 101 -0.38 16.00 -0.22
CA VAL A 101 -0.82 14.79 0.50
C VAL A 101 -0.84 13.59 -0.44
N ALA A 102 -1.32 13.76 -1.66
CA ALA A 102 -1.33 12.71 -2.68
C ALA A 102 0.09 12.24 -3.02
N LEU A 103 1.06 13.16 -3.13
CA LEU A 103 2.47 12.83 -3.34
C LEU A 103 3.05 12.04 -2.15
N ALA A 104 2.66 12.36 -0.92
CA ALA A 104 3.07 11.59 0.25
C ALA A 104 2.41 10.19 0.27
N LEU A 105 1.16 10.09 -0.16
CA LEU A 105 0.45 8.81 -0.27
C LEU A 105 1.04 7.91 -1.36
N ASP A 106 1.55 8.48 -2.45
CA ASP A 106 2.28 7.73 -3.48
C ASP A 106 3.39 6.86 -2.88
N GLN A 107 4.09 7.35 -1.85
CA GLN A 107 5.19 6.59 -1.25
C GLN A 107 4.75 5.33 -0.47
N ILE A 108 3.45 5.15 -0.22
CA ILE A 108 2.90 4.00 0.54
C ILE A 108 2.95 2.69 -0.25
N TRP A 109 3.05 2.73 -1.59
CA TRP A 109 3.19 1.50 -2.39
C TRP A 109 4.44 0.69 -2.00
N GLY A 110 5.53 1.36 -1.70
CA GLY A 110 6.78 0.72 -1.32
C GLY A 110 6.65 -0.13 -0.04
N PRO A 111 6.19 0.41 1.12
CA PRO A 111 5.86 -0.38 2.30
C PRO A 111 4.93 -1.56 2.02
N SER A 112 3.99 -1.43 1.06
CA SER A 112 3.07 -2.52 0.73
C SER A 112 3.80 -3.74 0.17
N LEU A 113 4.85 -3.56 -0.62
CA LEU A 113 5.68 -4.65 -1.11
C LEU A 113 6.44 -5.35 0.02
N VAL A 114 6.88 -4.61 1.04
CA VAL A 114 7.49 -5.20 2.23
C VAL A 114 6.49 -6.10 2.94
N VAL A 115 5.29 -5.59 3.20
CA VAL A 115 4.23 -6.35 3.86
C VAL A 115 3.84 -7.58 3.05
N PHE A 116 3.76 -7.46 1.72
CA PHE A 116 3.49 -8.58 0.83
C PHE A 116 4.57 -9.67 0.90
N ALA A 117 5.84 -9.29 0.78
CA ALA A 117 6.97 -10.22 0.90
C ALA A 117 7.00 -10.92 2.26
N VAL A 118 6.74 -10.17 3.35
CA VAL A 118 6.62 -10.74 4.71
C VAL A 118 5.47 -11.75 4.78
N SER A 119 4.35 -11.44 4.18
CA SER A 119 3.19 -12.34 4.16
C SER A 119 3.52 -13.69 3.49
N ILE A 120 4.26 -13.67 2.39
CA ILE A 120 4.73 -14.88 1.71
C ILE A 120 5.73 -15.65 2.58
N LEU A 121 6.68 -14.96 3.21
CA LEU A 121 7.70 -15.57 4.06
C LEU A 121 7.12 -16.22 5.34
N LEU A 122 6.02 -15.68 5.85
CA LEU A 122 5.32 -16.22 7.02
C LEU A 122 4.38 -17.38 6.67
N PHE A 123 4.10 -17.60 5.38
CA PHE A 123 3.23 -18.68 4.95
C PHE A 123 3.99 -20.03 4.95
N PRO A 124 3.38 -21.16 5.38
CA PRO A 124 2.04 -21.29 5.97
C PRO A 124 2.02 -21.19 7.51
N ASP A 125 3.17 -21.37 8.20
CA ASP A 125 3.24 -21.66 9.64
C ASP A 125 3.36 -20.42 10.53
N GLY A 126 3.46 -19.23 9.96
CA GLY A 126 3.63 -17.97 10.71
C GLY A 126 4.97 -17.85 11.45
N ARG A 127 5.94 -18.72 11.16
CA ARG A 127 7.23 -18.77 11.85
C ARG A 127 8.40 -18.62 10.87
N LEU A 128 9.20 -17.60 11.11
CA LEU A 128 10.46 -17.41 10.37
C LEU A 128 11.59 -18.25 10.99
N SER A 129 12.30 -19.01 10.18
CA SER A 129 13.58 -19.65 10.60
C SER A 129 14.63 -18.58 10.94
N ARG A 130 15.73 -18.97 11.62
CA ARG A 130 16.80 -18.03 12.01
C ARG A 130 17.37 -17.27 10.79
N PHE A 131 17.57 -17.96 9.66
CA PHE A 131 18.06 -17.38 8.41
C PHE A 131 17.07 -16.35 7.85
N TRP A 132 15.80 -16.71 7.73
CA TRP A 132 14.76 -15.82 7.21
C TRP A 132 14.49 -14.58 8.08
N ARG A 133 14.69 -14.68 9.40
CA ARG A 133 14.65 -13.51 10.29
C ARG A 133 15.77 -12.52 9.99
N TRP A 134 16.96 -13.00 9.63
CA TRP A 134 18.07 -12.14 9.23
C TRP A 134 17.78 -11.45 7.89
N VAL A 135 17.35 -12.22 6.88
CA VAL A 135 16.94 -11.70 5.57
C VAL A 135 15.86 -10.63 5.72
N PHE A 136 14.84 -10.90 6.54
CA PHE A 136 13.78 -9.95 6.85
C PHE A 136 14.32 -8.65 7.47
N ARG A 137 15.23 -8.74 8.44
CA ARG A 137 15.84 -7.54 9.05
C ARG A 137 16.62 -6.71 8.02
N VAL A 138 17.43 -7.34 7.20
CA VAL A 138 18.17 -6.66 6.13
C VAL A 138 17.20 -5.97 5.18
N TYR A 139 16.14 -6.65 4.77
CA TYR A 139 15.13 -6.11 3.87
C TYR A 139 14.42 -4.88 4.49
N VAL A 140 13.98 -4.98 5.74
CA VAL A 140 13.33 -3.86 6.46
C VAL A 140 14.28 -2.68 6.63
N VAL A 141 15.54 -2.93 6.99
CA VAL A 141 16.54 -1.84 7.14
C VAL A 141 16.82 -1.17 5.80
N SER A 142 17.05 -1.94 4.74
CA SER A 142 17.30 -1.40 3.40
C SER A 142 16.12 -0.56 2.92
N PHE A 143 14.90 -1.03 3.16
CA PHE A 143 13.70 -0.32 2.78
C PHE A 143 13.49 0.96 3.61
N ALA A 144 13.72 0.92 4.92
CA ALA A 144 13.66 2.10 5.78
C ALA A 144 14.70 3.16 5.35
N THR A 145 15.91 2.71 4.99
CA THR A 145 16.97 3.61 4.46
C THR A 145 16.52 4.26 3.15
N LEU A 146 15.91 3.49 2.25
CA LEU A 146 15.38 4.01 0.98
C LEU A 146 14.28 5.06 1.22
N LEU A 147 13.33 4.77 2.12
CA LEU A 147 12.27 5.73 2.47
C LEU A 147 12.82 7.04 3.05
N VAL A 148 13.79 6.95 3.95
CA VAL A 148 14.44 8.14 4.52
C VAL A 148 15.17 8.92 3.43
N ALA A 149 15.92 8.25 2.55
CA ALA A 149 16.62 8.89 1.44
C ALA A 149 15.65 9.60 0.49
N THR A 150 14.52 8.95 0.15
CA THR A 150 13.47 9.54 -0.70
C THR A 150 12.82 10.75 -0.01
N ALA A 151 12.49 10.65 1.27
CA ALA A 151 11.92 11.76 2.03
C ALA A 151 12.87 12.97 2.10
N VAL A 152 14.16 12.74 2.32
CA VAL A 152 15.18 13.78 2.30
C VAL A 152 15.31 14.42 0.92
N ALA A 153 15.32 13.62 -0.15
CA ALA A 153 15.38 14.11 -1.52
C ALA A 153 14.16 14.99 -1.87
N ILE A 154 12.95 14.55 -1.50
CA ILE A 154 11.71 15.32 -1.69
C ILE A 154 11.76 16.63 -0.90
N ALA A 155 12.15 16.59 0.38
CA ALA A 155 12.28 17.79 1.20
C ALA A 155 13.30 18.77 0.63
N GLY A 156 14.44 18.27 0.13
CA GLY A 156 15.46 19.09 -0.54
C GLY A 156 14.94 19.74 -1.83
N ALA A 157 14.21 18.99 -2.65
CA ALA A 157 13.62 19.51 -3.88
C ALA A 157 12.56 20.61 -3.60
N LEU A 158 11.71 20.42 -2.58
CA LEU A 158 10.72 21.41 -2.16
C LEU A 158 11.37 22.68 -1.58
N ALA A 159 12.49 22.55 -0.87
CA ALA A 159 13.25 23.69 -0.34
C ALA A 159 13.95 24.49 -1.45
N ALA A 160 14.40 23.83 -2.52
CA ALA A 160 15.08 24.46 -3.65
C ALA A 160 14.11 25.22 -4.60
N HIS A 161 12.84 24.85 -4.62
CA HIS A 161 11.80 25.48 -5.44
C HIS A 161 10.59 25.84 -4.58
N PRO A 162 10.69 26.92 -3.74
CA PRO A 162 9.55 27.40 -2.99
C PRO A 162 8.48 27.89 -3.97
N VAL A 163 7.28 27.30 -3.91
CA VAL A 163 6.10 27.65 -4.71
C VAL A 163 5.49 28.93 -4.17
#